data_8520ce1f47227e20089cd2d1f992650b
#
_entry.id   8520ce1f47227e20089cd2d1f992650b
#
_cell.length_a   1.000
_cell.length_b   1.000
_cell.length_c   1.000
_cell.angle_alpha   90.00
_cell.angle_beta   90.00
_cell.angle_gamma   90.00
#
_symmetry.space_group_name_H-M   'P 1'
#
loop_
_entity.id
_entity.type
_entity.pdbx_description
1 polymer ?
#
loop_
_entity_poly.entity_id
_entity_poly.type
_entity_poly.pdbx_seq_one_letter_code
_entity_poly.pdbx_strand_id
1 'polypeptide(L)'
;MPKKSQTHPWVIRPLVPKEVYTDREEHLNYLYQYALKAITRRSMSTVLLGQRRMGKTEIFKRVVNRLFFEQNNHEDIYNTVVPVYYSFQDTIIDKWDFAKKYVENFVRWYVAFRLDDPTLTLPRSIKLKELLELIHSTKILTPGFKGALNLLEEIEERSIVIPEEHALWLPRHVSDFDDCTIVMFLDEFQNTRLPQYNFDIVGMMQEAVESPTCPHFVTGSAMSIIASEILGRGSLFGRFESDPIEP
;
A
#
# COMPACT_ATOMS: atom_id res chain seq x y z
N MET A 1 34.11 6.57 -9.59
CA MET A 1 32.86 6.68 -10.34
C MET A 1 31.91 5.63 -9.79
N PRO A 2 30.80 5.98 -9.18
CA PRO A 2 29.82 4.97 -8.77
C PRO A 2 29.22 4.32 -10.01
N LYS A 3 29.16 3.00 -10.02
CA LYS A 3 28.45 2.22 -11.05
C LYS A 3 27.00 2.70 -11.06
N LYS A 4 26.51 3.23 -12.18
CA LYS A 4 25.08 3.41 -12.41
C LYS A 4 24.44 2.05 -12.17
N SER A 5 23.65 1.92 -11.10
CA SER A 5 22.82 0.75 -10.88
C SER A 5 21.96 0.56 -12.13
N GLN A 6 21.86 -0.67 -12.60
CA GLN A 6 20.88 -1.00 -13.63
C GLN A 6 19.53 -0.55 -13.08
N THR A 7 18.98 0.51 -13.66
CA THR A 7 17.67 1.03 -13.27
C THR A 7 16.65 -0.09 -13.47
N HIS A 8 16.10 -0.59 -12.39
CA HIS A 8 15.04 -1.60 -12.46
C HIS A 8 13.84 -0.94 -13.16
N PRO A 9 13.30 -1.49 -14.24
CA PRO A 9 12.27 -0.83 -15.05
C PRO A 9 10.90 -0.76 -14.34
N TRP A 10 10.75 -1.38 -13.19
CA TRP A 10 9.54 -1.40 -12.36
C TRP A 10 9.89 -1.60 -10.88
N VAL A 11 9.10 -1.02 -10.00
CA VAL A 11 9.11 -1.32 -8.56
C VAL A 11 8.27 -2.57 -8.26
N ILE A 12 7.20 -2.78 -9.02
CA ILE A 12 6.40 -4.00 -9.02
C ILE A 12 6.17 -4.47 -10.46
N ARG A 13 6.51 -5.73 -10.74
CA ARG A 13 6.42 -6.27 -12.10
C ARG A 13 4.98 -6.29 -12.60
N PRO A 14 4.66 -5.62 -13.72
CA PRO A 14 3.39 -5.75 -14.40
C PRO A 14 3.10 -7.19 -14.81
N LEU A 15 1.82 -7.56 -14.92
CA LEU A 15 1.41 -8.90 -15.32
C LEU A 15 1.54 -9.10 -16.83
N VAL A 16 1.31 -8.02 -17.59
CA VAL A 16 1.39 -8.05 -19.06
C VAL A 16 2.38 -7.00 -19.58
N PRO A 17 3.08 -7.26 -20.69
CA PRO A 17 3.94 -6.27 -21.33
C PRO A 17 3.17 -5.01 -21.75
N LYS A 18 3.88 -3.88 -21.87
CA LYS A 18 3.25 -2.60 -22.22
C LYS A 18 2.59 -2.65 -23.61
N GLU A 19 3.18 -3.40 -24.53
CA GLU A 19 2.74 -3.52 -25.91
C GLU A 19 1.40 -4.21 -26.09
N VAL A 20 1.00 -5.05 -25.13
CA VAL A 20 -0.28 -5.77 -25.15
C VAL A 20 -1.27 -5.23 -24.14
N TYR A 21 -0.88 -4.20 -23.39
CA TYR A 21 -1.78 -3.51 -22.48
C TYR A 21 -2.57 -2.45 -23.25
N THR A 22 -3.84 -2.70 -23.43
CA THR A 22 -4.75 -1.82 -24.16
C THR A 22 -5.99 -1.52 -23.33
N ASP A 23 -6.70 -0.46 -23.68
CA ASP A 23 -8.08 -0.22 -23.28
C ASP A 23 -8.35 0.14 -21.79
N ARG A 24 -7.33 0.53 -21.01
CA ARG A 24 -7.50 0.92 -19.59
C ARG A 24 -6.71 2.19 -19.21
N GLU A 25 -6.26 2.94 -20.19
CA GLU A 25 -5.46 4.16 -19.96
C GLU A 25 -6.24 5.23 -19.20
N GLU A 26 -7.56 5.32 -19.40
CA GLU A 26 -8.41 6.28 -18.69
C GLU A 26 -8.45 5.98 -17.19
N HIS A 27 -8.72 4.73 -16.80
CA HIS A 27 -8.70 4.30 -15.40
C HIS A 27 -7.32 4.46 -14.76
N LEU A 28 -6.26 4.14 -15.51
CA LEU A 28 -4.89 4.31 -15.05
C LEU A 28 -4.58 5.78 -14.78
N ASN A 29 -4.91 6.66 -15.73
CA ASN A 29 -4.72 8.10 -15.59
C ASN A 29 -5.58 8.69 -14.48
N TYR A 30 -6.83 8.27 -14.38
CA TYR A 30 -7.74 8.70 -13.31
C TYR A 30 -7.16 8.35 -11.94
N LEU A 31 -6.83 7.08 -11.67
CA LEU A 31 -6.30 6.65 -10.39
C LEU A 31 -4.94 7.30 -10.06
N TYR A 32 -4.08 7.47 -11.05
CA TYR A 32 -2.80 8.17 -10.89
C TYR A 32 -3.01 9.62 -10.45
N GLN A 33 -3.86 10.37 -11.17
CA GLN A 33 -4.17 11.76 -10.83
C GLN A 33 -4.91 11.86 -9.48
N TYR A 34 -5.78 10.90 -9.20
CA TYR A 34 -6.52 10.86 -7.95
C TYR A 34 -5.60 10.59 -6.76
N ALA A 35 -4.60 9.71 -6.90
CA ALA A 35 -3.57 9.50 -5.90
C ALA A 35 -2.74 10.77 -5.63
N LEU A 36 -2.35 11.51 -6.68
CA LEU A 36 -1.62 12.77 -6.53
C LEU A 36 -2.44 13.86 -5.83
N LYS A 37 -3.78 13.88 -5.97
CA LYS A 37 -4.65 14.81 -5.24
C LYS A 37 -4.59 14.62 -3.71
N ALA A 38 -4.12 13.48 -3.22
CA ALA A 38 -3.95 13.24 -1.79
C ALA A 38 -2.97 14.23 -1.14
N ILE A 39 -2.00 14.76 -1.88
CA ILE A 39 -1.08 15.83 -1.41
C ILE A 39 -1.88 17.05 -0.91
N THR A 40 -2.99 17.38 -1.58
CA THR A 40 -3.86 18.50 -1.20
C THR A 40 -5.00 18.11 -0.28
N ARG A 41 -4.98 16.90 0.29
CA ARG A 41 -6.02 16.34 1.18
C ARG A 41 -7.41 16.26 0.52
N ARG A 42 -7.46 16.04 -0.80
CA ARG A 42 -8.70 16.03 -1.61
C ARG A 42 -9.01 14.65 -2.21
N SER A 43 -8.34 13.61 -1.75
CA SER A 43 -8.62 12.24 -2.15
C SER A 43 -9.28 11.49 -1.00
N MET A 44 -10.26 10.68 -1.33
CA MET A 44 -10.86 9.71 -0.43
C MET A 44 -10.33 8.30 -0.76
N SER A 45 -10.54 7.38 0.14
CA SER A 45 -10.32 5.97 -0.17
C SER A 45 -11.24 5.54 -1.32
N THR A 46 -10.72 4.70 -2.22
CA THR A 46 -11.40 4.35 -3.49
C THR A 46 -11.39 2.85 -3.69
N VAL A 47 -12.52 2.31 -4.16
CA VAL A 47 -12.62 0.91 -4.55
C VAL A 47 -12.72 0.78 -6.06
N LEU A 48 -11.81 0.01 -6.67
CA LEU A 48 -11.83 -0.33 -8.07
C LEU A 48 -12.70 -1.57 -8.28
N LEU A 49 -13.90 -1.35 -8.79
CA LEU A 49 -14.89 -2.39 -9.01
C LEU A 49 -14.76 -2.99 -10.42
N GLY A 50 -15.05 -4.26 -10.56
CA GLY A 50 -15.06 -4.94 -11.85
C GLY A 50 -15.04 -6.46 -11.68
N GLN A 51 -15.50 -7.18 -12.67
CA GLN A 51 -15.50 -8.64 -12.66
C GLN A 51 -14.08 -9.22 -12.58
N ARG A 52 -13.99 -10.49 -12.28
CA ARG A 52 -12.70 -11.21 -12.31
C ARG A 52 -12.08 -11.12 -13.72
N ARG A 53 -10.77 -10.99 -13.80
CA ARG A 53 -9.97 -10.89 -15.05
C ARG A 53 -10.12 -9.58 -15.83
N MET A 54 -10.71 -8.54 -15.26
CA MET A 54 -10.82 -7.23 -15.91
C MET A 54 -9.57 -6.33 -15.75
N GLY A 55 -8.44 -6.89 -15.33
CA GLY A 55 -7.17 -6.17 -15.28
C GLY A 55 -6.94 -5.25 -14.08
N LYS A 56 -7.77 -5.32 -13.03
CA LYS A 56 -7.68 -4.45 -11.83
C LYS A 56 -6.29 -4.46 -11.18
N THR A 57 -5.74 -5.64 -10.91
CA THR A 57 -4.38 -5.82 -10.39
C THR A 57 -3.32 -5.18 -11.29
N GLU A 58 -3.50 -5.30 -12.61
CA GLU A 58 -2.60 -4.70 -13.60
C GLU A 58 -2.66 -3.17 -13.53
N ILE A 59 -3.86 -2.58 -13.43
CA ILE A 59 -4.05 -1.13 -13.26
C ILE A 59 -3.31 -0.68 -12.00
N PHE A 60 -3.51 -1.33 -10.84
CA PHE A 60 -2.84 -0.97 -9.60
C PHE A 60 -1.31 -1.01 -9.73
N LYS A 61 -0.77 -2.09 -10.29
CA LYS A 61 0.68 -2.22 -10.50
C LYS A 61 1.24 -1.12 -11.39
N ARG A 62 0.52 -0.72 -12.44
CA ARG A 62 0.96 0.36 -13.34
C ARG A 62 0.86 1.73 -12.68
N VAL A 63 -0.21 2.01 -11.93
CA VAL A 63 -0.35 3.27 -11.17
C VAL A 63 0.76 3.40 -10.14
N VAL A 64 1.04 2.31 -9.40
CA VAL A 64 2.11 2.28 -8.40
C VAL A 64 3.49 2.52 -9.04
N ASN A 65 3.79 1.88 -10.18
CA ASN A 65 5.03 2.14 -10.91
C ASN A 65 5.12 3.61 -11.36
N ARG A 66 4.04 4.18 -11.89
CA ARG A 66 4.02 5.59 -12.28
C ARG A 66 4.25 6.52 -11.09
N LEU A 67 3.57 6.29 -9.98
CA LEU A 67 3.78 7.06 -8.73
C LEU A 67 5.20 6.92 -8.21
N PHE A 68 5.84 5.77 -8.39
CA PHE A 68 7.21 5.58 -7.95
C PHE A 68 8.22 6.33 -8.82
N PHE A 69 8.09 6.28 -10.17
CA PHE A 69 9.13 6.77 -11.07
C PHE A 69 8.86 8.14 -11.69
N GLU A 70 7.62 8.61 -11.72
CA GLU A 70 7.27 9.87 -12.38
C GLU A 70 7.27 11.08 -11.42
N GLN A 71 7.41 10.86 -10.10
CA GLN A 71 7.58 11.94 -9.15
C GLN A 71 9.03 12.38 -9.04
N ASN A 72 9.25 13.68 -8.92
CA ASN A 72 10.56 14.26 -8.70
C ASN A 72 10.80 14.46 -7.19
N ASN A 73 12.08 14.36 -6.78
CA ASN A 73 12.51 14.67 -5.42
C ASN A 73 11.84 13.79 -4.34
N HIS A 74 12.11 12.50 -4.35
CA HIS A 74 11.59 11.50 -3.40
C HIS A 74 11.92 11.81 -1.93
N GLU A 75 12.88 12.68 -1.66
CA GLU A 75 13.20 13.15 -0.30
C GLU A 75 12.18 14.18 0.22
N ASP A 76 11.42 14.84 -0.66
CA ASP A 76 10.40 15.81 -0.26
C ASP A 76 9.16 15.10 0.28
N ILE A 77 9.05 15.06 1.60
CA ILE A 77 7.94 14.37 2.28
C ILE A 77 6.60 15.07 2.11
N TYR A 78 6.58 16.37 1.84
CA TYR A 78 5.35 17.17 1.79
C TYR A 78 4.71 17.22 0.41
N ASN A 79 5.52 17.13 -0.66
CA ASN A 79 5.06 17.31 -2.03
C ASN A 79 5.13 16.00 -2.86
N THR A 80 5.31 14.88 -2.20
CA THR A 80 5.32 13.56 -2.85
C THR A 80 4.31 12.61 -2.22
N VAL A 81 3.88 11.64 -3.01
CA VAL A 81 3.02 10.54 -2.59
C VAL A 81 3.84 9.28 -2.51
N VAL A 82 3.95 8.70 -1.33
CA VAL A 82 4.56 7.37 -1.15
C VAL A 82 3.56 6.30 -1.56
N PRO A 83 3.77 5.59 -2.67
CA PRO A 83 2.90 4.48 -3.05
C PRO A 83 3.31 3.22 -2.29
N VAL A 84 2.37 2.59 -1.61
CA VAL A 84 2.60 1.31 -0.93
C VAL A 84 1.65 0.27 -1.51
N TYR A 85 2.18 -0.77 -2.12
CA TYR A 85 1.37 -1.88 -2.63
C TYR A 85 1.43 -3.07 -1.66
N TYR A 86 0.26 -3.57 -1.29
CA TYR A 86 0.10 -4.78 -0.50
C TYR A 86 -0.98 -5.68 -1.11
N SER A 87 -0.66 -6.95 -1.27
CA SER A 87 -1.64 -7.96 -1.68
C SER A 87 -1.95 -8.89 -0.52
N PHE A 88 -3.22 -9.00 -0.14
CA PHE A 88 -3.64 -9.92 0.90
C PHE A 88 -3.39 -11.36 0.45
N GLN A 89 -2.50 -12.03 1.16
CA GLN A 89 -2.02 -13.38 0.80
C GLN A 89 -2.90 -14.46 1.41
N ASP A 90 -2.99 -15.58 0.74
CA ASP A 90 -3.62 -16.81 1.24
C ASP A 90 -2.70 -17.64 2.16
N THR A 91 -1.43 -17.21 2.30
CA THR A 91 -0.38 -17.89 3.08
C THR A 91 -0.13 -17.30 4.46
N ILE A 92 -1.03 -16.45 4.96
CA ILE A 92 -1.00 -15.95 6.34
C ILE A 92 -1.28 -17.10 7.31
N ILE A 93 -0.54 -17.15 8.42
CA ILE A 93 -0.66 -18.21 9.43
C ILE A 93 -1.60 -17.75 10.56
N ASP A 94 -1.36 -16.57 11.09
CA ASP A 94 -2.12 -15.96 12.19
C ASP A 94 -2.01 -14.42 12.15
N LYS A 95 -2.59 -13.76 13.14
CA LYS A 95 -2.56 -12.31 13.28
C LYS A 95 -1.15 -11.72 13.45
N TRP A 96 -0.21 -12.44 14.07
CA TRP A 96 1.17 -12.00 14.25
C TRP A 96 1.94 -12.05 12.93
N ASP A 97 1.77 -13.15 12.18
CA ASP A 97 2.35 -13.29 10.85
C ASP A 97 1.82 -12.24 9.88
N PHE A 98 0.50 -11.97 9.94
CA PHE A 98 -0.11 -10.87 9.18
C PHE A 98 0.51 -9.52 9.54
N ALA A 99 0.50 -9.16 10.82
CA ALA A 99 1.00 -7.87 11.29
C ALA A 99 2.46 -7.66 10.89
N LYS A 100 3.32 -8.67 11.13
CA LYS A 100 4.73 -8.62 10.73
C LYS A 100 4.90 -8.40 9.23
N LYS A 101 4.22 -9.20 8.40
CA LYS A 101 4.32 -9.08 6.93
C LYS A 101 3.80 -7.74 6.42
N TYR A 102 2.71 -7.24 7.01
CA TYR A 102 2.12 -5.96 6.61
C TYR A 102 3.04 -4.78 6.97
N VAL A 103 3.53 -4.73 8.20
CA VAL A 103 4.46 -3.68 8.67
C VAL A 103 5.79 -3.74 7.93
N GLU A 104 6.38 -4.93 7.77
CA GLU A 104 7.62 -5.10 6.99
C GLU A 104 7.43 -4.63 5.54
N ASN A 105 6.32 -4.99 4.90
CA ASN A 105 6.00 -4.51 3.55
C ASN A 105 5.91 -2.98 3.50
N PHE A 106 5.20 -2.37 4.45
CA PHE A 106 5.10 -0.91 4.55
C PHE A 106 6.47 -0.25 4.67
N VAL A 107 7.31 -0.72 5.60
CA VAL A 107 8.67 -0.20 5.82
C VAL A 107 9.50 -0.30 4.53
N ARG A 108 9.47 -1.44 3.84
CA ARG A 108 10.20 -1.65 2.59
C ARG A 108 9.78 -0.67 1.50
N TRP A 109 8.47 -0.49 1.29
CA TRP A 109 7.95 0.45 0.29
C TRP A 109 8.29 1.89 0.61
N TYR A 110 8.14 2.30 1.87
CA TYR A 110 8.49 3.64 2.31
C TYR A 110 9.97 3.95 2.07
N VAL A 111 10.86 3.05 2.50
CA VAL A 111 12.31 3.20 2.32
C VAL A 111 12.70 3.18 0.84
N ALA A 112 12.16 2.24 0.08
CA ALA A 112 12.41 2.14 -1.35
C ALA A 112 12.08 3.44 -2.08
N PHE A 113 10.92 4.02 -1.79
CA PHE A 113 10.51 5.29 -2.38
C PHE A 113 11.43 6.43 -1.94
N ARG A 114 11.68 6.59 -0.64
CA ARG A 114 12.51 7.68 -0.10
C ARG A 114 13.96 7.64 -0.56
N LEU A 115 14.51 6.48 -0.84
CA LEU A 115 15.88 6.29 -1.34
C LEU A 115 15.97 6.13 -2.86
N ASP A 116 14.84 6.22 -3.58
CA ASP A 116 14.74 5.97 -5.03
C ASP A 116 15.38 4.64 -5.44
N ASP A 117 15.20 3.60 -4.63
CA ASP A 117 15.72 2.26 -4.89
C ASP A 117 14.60 1.21 -4.89
N PRO A 118 14.05 0.87 -6.07
CA PRO A 118 12.95 -0.09 -6.19
C PRO A 118 13.31 -1.51 -5.73
N THR A 119 14.59 -1.84 -5.62
CA THR A 119 15.02 -3.20 -5.21
C THR A 119 14.73 -3.48 -3.75
N LEU A 120 14.62 -2.44 -2.92
CA LEU A 120 14.36 -2.56 -1.49
C LEU A 120 12.95 -3.05 -1.16
N THR A 121 12.01 -2.97 -2.09
CA THR A 121 10.66 -3.54 -1.92
C THR A 121 10.66 -5.08 -1.87
N LEU A 122 11.72 -5.71 -2.37
CA LEU A 122 11.78 -7.16 -2.49
C LEU A 122 12.49 -7.79 -1.28
N PRO A 123 11.82 -8.65 -0.48
CA PRO A 123 12.45 -9.33 0.66
C PRO A 123 13.68 -10.18 0.31
N ARG A 124 13.78 -10.60 -0.97
CA ARG A 124 14.93 -11.39 -1.46
C ARG A 124 16.16 -10.54 -1.80
N SER A 125 15.99 -9.24 -2.00
CA SER A 125 17.09 -8.33 -2.38
C SER A 125 17.91 -7.88 -1.18
N ILE A 126 17.25 -7.68 -0.04
CA ILE A 126 17.87 -7.24 1.21
C ILE A 126 17.15 -7.88 2.39
N LYS A 127 17.89 -8.43 3.33
CA LYS A 127 17.32 -8.95 4.58
C LYS A 127 16.80 -7.80 5.45
N LEU A 128 15.81 -8.07 6.29
CA LEU A 128 15.22 -7.05 7.18
C LEU A 128 16.30 -6.37 8.04
N LYS A 129 17.21 -7.13 8.64
CA LYS A 129 18.30 -6.58 9.46
C LYS A 129 19.17 -5.59 8.69
N GLU A 130 19.59 -5.96 7.48
CA GLU A 130 20.41 -5.10 6.61
C GLU A 130 19.63 -3.84 6.17
N LEU A 131 18.32 -3.97 5.95
CA LEU A 131 17.44 -2.83 5.68
C LEU A 131 17.37 -1.87 6.85
N LEU A 132 17.24 -2.38 8.09
CA LEU A 132 17.24 -1.56 9.29
C LEU A 132 18.58 -0.83 9.50
N GLU A 133 19.71 -1.49 9.26
CA GLU A 133 21.03 -0.88 9.27
C GLU A 133 21.15 0.25 8.23
N LEU A 134 20.62 0.03 7.01
CA LEU A 134 20.57 1.04 5.97
C LEU A 134 19.73 2.25 6.40
N ILE A 135 18.55 2.04 6.98
CA ILE A 135 17.67 3.10 7.47
C ILE A 135 18.40 3.97 8.50
N HIS A 136 19.07 3.35 9.48
CA HIS A 136 19.81 4.08 10.51
C HIS A 136 21.02 4.86 9.96
N SER A 137 21.56 4.47 8.82
CA SER A 137 22.67 5.18 8.16
C SER A 137 22.22 6.35 7.28
N THR A 138 20.90 6.52 7.07
CA THR A 138 20.31 7.52 6.18
C THR A 138 19.55 8.60 6.95
N LYS A 139 19.13 9.67 6.26
CA LYS A 139 18.35 10.77 6.85
C LYS A 139 16.83 10.62 6.68
N ILE A 140 16.35 9.44 6.34
CA ILE A 140 14.92 9.21 6.09
C ILE A 140 14.11 8.96 7.38
N LEU A 141 14.77 8.87 8.54
CA LEU A 141 14.11 8.67 9.83
C LEU A 141 13.38 9.93 10.27
N THR A 142 12.09 9.97 9.96
CA THR A 142 11.15 10.91 10.53
C THR A 142 10.56 10.36 11.85
N PRO A 143 9.98 11.21 12.72
CA PRO A 143 9.38 10.75 13.96
C PRO A 143 8.27 9.69 13.77
N GLY A 144 7.36 9.88 12.80
CA GLY A 144 6.32 8.91 12.49
C GLY A 144 6.88 7.61 11.93
N PHE A 145 7.87 7.70 11.01
CA PHE A 145 8.51 6.50 10.47
C PHE A 145 9.31 5.73 11.52
N LYS A 146 9.90 6.41 12.52
CA LYS A 146 10.50 5.75 13.68
C LYS A 146 9.48 4.93 14.47
N GLY A 147 8.24 5.42 14.57
CA GLY A 147 7.12 4.65 15.14
C GLY A 147 6.87 3.33 14.41
N ALA A 148 7.03 3.31 13.07
CA ALA A 148 6.90 2.07 12.29
C ALA A 148 7.98 1.04 12.63
N LEU A 149 9.22 1.48 12.88
CA LEU A 149 10.29 0.59 13.28
C LEU A 149 10.09 0.03 14.70
N ASN A 150 9.63 0.87 15.63
CA ASN A 150 9.31 0.45 16.99
C ASN A 150 8.16 -0.60 16.97
N LEU A 151 7.11 -0.35 16.17
CA LEU A 151 6.01 -1.32 16.03
C LEU A 151 6.50 -2.67 15.47
N LEU A 152 7.43 -2.65 14.52
CA LEU A 152 8.01 -3.87 13.97
C LEU A 152 8.75 -4.68 15.06
N GLU A 153 9.51 -3.99 15.92
CA GLU A 153 10.20 -4.60 17.06
C GLU A 153 9.20 -5.17 18.09
N GLU A 154 8.18 -4.39 18.46
CA GLU A 154 7.10 -4.83 19.37
C GLU A 154 6.35 -6.07 18.86
N ILE A 155 6.14 -6.15 17.53
CA ILE A 155 5.53 -7.33 16.90
C ILE A 155 6.48 -8.52 16.98
N GLU A 156 7.77 -8.35 16.72
CA GLU A 156 8.75 -9.44 16.82
C GLU A 156 8.90 -9.97 18.25
N GLU A 157 8.87 -9.08 19.23
CA GLU A 157 8.93 -9.40 20.67
C GLU A 157 7.60 -9.91 21.24
N ARG A 158 6.50 -9.78 20.47
CA ARG A 158 5.12 -10.07 20.89
C ARG A 158 4.71 -9.29 22.16
N SER A 159 5.17 -8.06 22.30
CA SER A 159 4.91 -7.20 23.46
C SER A 159 3.61 -6.39 23.33
N ILE A 160 2.96 -6.43 22.18
CA ILE A 160 1.72 -5.70 21.86
C ILE A 160 0.49 -6.63 21.93
N VAL A 161 -0.70 -6.11 22.27
CA VAL A 161 -1.90 -6.94 22.50
C VAL A 161 -2.67 -7.24 21.22
N ILE A 162 -2.84 -6.24 20.32
CA ILE A 162 -3.63 -6.33 19.09
C ILE A 162 -2.73 -5.94 17.91
N PRO A 163 -1.77 -6.80 17.53
CA PRO A 163 -0.78 -6.47 16.51
C PRO A 163 -1.40 -6.20 15.13
N GLU A 164 -2.50 -6.87 14.79
CA GLU A 164 -3.21 -6.72 13.54
C GLU A 164 -3.86 -5.33 13.38
N GLU A 165 -4.40 -4.77 14.44
CA GLU A 165 -5.00 -3.43 14.43
C GLU A 165 -3.93 -2.34 14.29
N HIS A 166 -2.86 -2.44 15.10
CA HIS A 166 -1.75 -1.50 15.02
C HIS A 166 -1.05 -1.54 13.65
N ALA A 167 -0.95 -2.74 13.05
CA ALA A 167 -0.39 -2.87 11.71
C ALA A 167 -1.25 -2.15 10.66
N LEU A 168 -2.58 -2.33 10.71
CA LEU A 168 -3.51 -1.68 9.76
C LEU A 168 -3.54 -0.16 9.90
N TRP A 169 -3.38 0.38 11.10
CA TRP A 169 -3.38 1.82 11.36
C TRP A 169 -2.03 2.48 11.07
N LEU A 170 -0.95 1.70 11.01
CA LEU A 170 0.41 2.23 10.87
C LEU A 170 0.59 3.22 9.70
N PRO A 171 0.14 2.94 8.45
CA PRO A 171 0.35 3.87 7.35
C PRO A 171 -0.27 5.25 7.61
N ARG A 172 -1.48 5.26 8.17
CA ARG A 172 -2.15 6.50 8.59
C ARG A 172 -1.38 7.21 9.70
N HIS A 173 -0.95 6.50 10.75
CA HIS A 173 -0.20 7.11 11.85
C HIS A 173 1.09 7.77 11.38
N VAL A 174 1.85 7.11 10.48
CA VAL A 174 3.06 7.70 9.89
C VAL A 174 2.70 8.93 9.06
N SER A 175 1.68 8.83 8.23
CA SER A 175 1.22 9.91 7.37
C SER A 175 0.78 11.14 8.17
N ASP A 176 -0.07 10.94 9.18
CA ASP A 176 -0.61 12.02 10.03
C ASP A 176 0.49 12.66 10.90
N PHE A 177 1.42 11.85 11.46
CA PHE A 177 2.45 12.34 12.36
C PHE A 177 3.56 13.10 11.64
N ASP A 178 3.93 12.66 10.43
CA ASP A 178 4.98 13.29 9.63
C ASP A 178 4.43 14.34 8.64
N ASP A 179 3.10 14.56 8.64
CA ASP A 179 2.38 15.40 7.66
C ASP A 179 2.73 15.07 6.20
N CYS A 180 2.99 13.80 5.92
CA CYS A 180 3.33 13.30 4.60
C CYS A 180 2.13 12.63 3.93
N THR A 181 2.23 12.34 2.63
CA THR A 181 1.17 11.66 1.89
C THR A 181 1.58 10.23 1.57
N ILE A 182 0.76 9.27 1.98
CA ILE A 182 0.92 7.85 1.69
C ILE A 182 -0.35 7.36 1.00
N VAL A 183 -0.23 6.61 -0.09
CA VAL A 183 -1.39 5.95 -0.72
C VAL A 183 -1.20 4.44 -0.67
N MET A 184 -2.13 3.77 0.00
CA MET A 184 -2.13 2.32 0.12
C MET A 184 -2.90 1.68 -1.05
N PHE A 185 -2.25 0.81 -1.81
CA PHE A 185 -2.87 0.00 -2.85
C PHE A 185 -3.05 -1.42 -2.34
N LEU A 186 -4.27 -1.77 -1.97
CA LEU A 186 -4.64 -3.04 -1.35
C LEU A 186 -5.29 -3.96 -2.37
N ASP A 187 -4.57 -4.99 -2.80
CA ASP A 187 -5.05 -5.96 -3.78
C ASP A 187 -5.50 -7.28 -3.12
N GLU A 188 -6.31 -8.06 -3.86
CA GLU A 188 -6.87 -9.34 -3.41
C GLU A 188 -7.65 -9.22 -2.08
N PHE A 189 -8.37 -8.09 -1.91
CA PHE A 189 -9.06 -7.76 -0.65
C PHE A 189 -10.05 -8.82 -0.18
N GLN A 190 -10.62 -9.63 -1.10
CA GLN A 190 -11.48 -10.75 -0.71
C GLN A 190 -10.77 -11.80 0.14
N ASN A 191 -9.44 -11.88 0.08
CA ASN A 191 -8.67 -12.83 0.90
C ASN A 191 -8.75 -12.52 2.40
N THR A 192 -9.16 -11.30 2.79
CA THR A 192 -9.43 -10.94 4.19
C THR A 192 -10.53 -11.78 4.83
N ARG A 193 -11.31 -12.52 4.03
CA ARG A 193 -12.38 -13.43 4.48
C ARG A 193 -11.96 -14.91 4.52
N LEU A 194 -10.72 -15.21 4.19
CA LEU A 194 -10.21 -16.57 4.30
C LEU A 194 -10.07 -16.99 5.78
N PRO A 195 -10.22 -18.28 6.11
CA PRO A 195 -10.21 -18.75 7.50
C PRO A 195 -8.96 -18.39 8.32
N GLN A 196 -7.81 -18.24 7.67
CA GLN A 196 -6.57 -17.82 8.32
C GLN A 196 -6.60 -16.36 8.81
N TYR A 197 -7.46 -15.52 8.25
CA TYR A 197 -7.77 -14.19 8.75
C TYR A 197 -8.93 -14.28 9.76
N ASN A 198 -8.69 -14.94 10.88
CA ASN A 198 -9.68 -15.14 11.94
C ASN A 198 -9.84 -13.91 12.87
N PHE A 199 -9.56 -12.73 12.35
CA PHE A 199 -9.71 -11.43 12.99
C PHE A 199 -10.37 -10.45 12.01
N ASP A 200 -11.06 -9.43 12.53
CA ASP A 200 -11.88 -8.53 11.72
C ASP A 200 -11.05 -7.41 11.08
N ILE A 201 -10.32 -7.73 10.01
CA ILE A 201 -9.54 -6.74 9.25
C ILE A 201 -10.42 -5.57 8.80
N VAL A 202 -11.61 -5.87 8.29
CA VAL A 202 -12.50 -4.85 7.70
C VAL A 202 -13.00 -3.87 8.75
N GLY A 203 -13.38 -4.38 9.93
CA GLY A 203 -13.77 -3.53 11.06
C GLY A 203 -12.62 -2.67 11.57
N MET A 204 -11.41 -3.24 11.69
CA MET A 204 -10.22 -2.52 12.14
C MET A 204 -9.73 -1.46 11.15
N MET A 205 -10.06 -1.58 9.86
CA MET A 205 -9.68 -0.60 8.85
C MET A 205 -10.54 0.67 8.83
N GLN A 206 -11.66 0.74 9.55
CA GLN A 206 -12.60 1.85 9.47
C GLN A 206 -11.93 3.22 9.66
N GLU A 207 -11.12 3.36 10.68
CA GLU A 207 -10.41 4.62 10.93
C GLU A 207 -9.28 4.86 9.94
N ALA A 208 -8.54 3.83 9.54
CA ALA A 208 -7.42 3.96 8.62
C ALA A 208 -7.85 4.50 7.26
N VAL A 209 -8.98 4.04 6.73
CA VAL A 209 -9.46 4.42 5.41
C VAL A 209 -10.09 5.82 5.33
N GLU A 210 -10.41 6.45 6.45
CA GLU A 210 -10.95 7.81 6.49
C GLU A 210 -9.88 8.91 6.45
N SER A 211 -8.60 8.55 6.46
CA SER A 211 -7.51 9.52 6.48
C SER A 211 -7.36 10.24 5.13
N PRO A 212 -7.42 11.57 5.10
CA PRO A 212 -7.16 12.34 3.89
C PRO A 212 -5.68 12.37 3.51
N THR A 213 -4.78 12.01 4.43
CA THR A 213 -3.34 11.95 4.24
C THR A 213 -2.89 10.57 3.79
N CYS A 214 -3.71 9.53 4.06
CA CYS A 214 -3.43 8.14 3.75
C CYS A 214 -4.64 7.43 3.11
N PRO A 215 -5.11 7.86 1.92
CA PRO A 215 -6.21 7.16 1.26
C PRO A 215 -5.81 5.73 0.86
N HIS A 216 -6.79 4.83 0.93
CA HIS A 216 -6.65 3.42 0.60
C HIS A 216 -7.37 3.10 -0.71
N PHE A 217 -6.64 2.61 -1.70
CA PHE A 217 -7.19 2.12 -2.94
C PHE A 217 -7.31 0.62 -2.84
N VAL A 218 -8.53 0.10 -3.01
CA VAL A 218 -8.84 -1.31 -2.75
C VAL A 218 -9.33 -1.98 -4.02
N THR A 219 -8.87 -3.19 -4.29
CA THR A 219 -9.41 -4.04 -5.35
C THR A 219 -9.45 -5.51 -4.95
N GLY A 220 -10.27 -6.26 -5.65
CA GLY A 220 -10.40 -7.69 -5.43
C GLY A 220 -11.28 -8.36 -6.49
N SER A 221 -11.29 -9.69 -6.50
CA SER A 221 -12.00 -10.49 -7.51
C SER A 221 -13.44 -10.84 -7.12
N ALA A 222 -13.79 -10.78 -5.83
CA ALA A 222 -15.11 -11.13 -5.33
C ALA A 222 -15.98 -9.89 -5.15
N MET A 223 -16.68 -9.51 -6.21
CA MET A 223 -17.59 -8.36 -6.22
C MET A 223 -18.62 -8.37 -5.08
N SER A 224 -19.15 -9.55 -4.70
CA SER A 224 -20.12 -9.66 -3.63
C SER A 224 -19.58 -9.26 -2.26
N ILE A 225 -18.33 -9.61 -1.96
CA ILE A 225 -17.69 -9.27 -0.67
C ILE A 225 -17.39 -7.78 -0.63
N ILE A 226 -16.77 -7.25 -1.68
CA ILE A 226 -16.44 -5.83 -1.78
C ILE A 226 -17.72 -4.99 -1.76
N ALA A 227 -18.74 -5.40 -2.52
CA ALA A 227 -20.01 -4.70 -2.58
C ALA A 227 -20.76 -4.72 -1.23
N SER A 228 -20.74 -5.83 -0.48
CA SER A 228 -21.39 -5.90 0.82
C SER A 228 -20.71 -5.05 1.88
N GLU A 229 -19.39 -5.07 1.93
CA GLU A 229 -18.62 -4.37 2.97
C GLU A 229 -18.43 -2.87 2.69
N ILE A 230 -18.26 -2.50 1.43
CA ILE A 230 -17.94 -1.12 1.03
C ILE A 230 -19.17 -0.38 0.51
N LEU A 231 -19.96 -1.00 -0.37
CA LEU A 231 -21.13 -0.37 -1.01
C LEU A 231 -22.46 -0.74 -0.33
N GLY A 232 -22.48 -1.82 0.46
CA GLY A 232 -23.66 -2.27 1.20
C GLY A 232 -23.78 -1.56 2.56
N ARG A 233 -24.19 -2.32 3.58
CA ARG A 233 -24.29 -1.84 4.97
C ARG A 233 -23.18 -2.40 5.86
N GLY A 234 -22.05 -2.78 5.26
CA GLY A 234 -20.90 -3.30 5.98
C GLY A 234 -20.10 -2.20 6.70
N SER A 235 -19.03 -2.61 7.37
CA SER A 235 -18.22 -1.75 8.22
C SER A 235 -17.55 -0.58 7.49
N LEU A 236 -17.35 -0.67 6.18
CA LEU A 236 -16.71 0.35 5.37
C LEU A 236 -17.69 1.17 4.51
N PHE A 237 -19.00 1.02 4.76
CA PHE A 237 -20.02 1.75 4.00
C PHE A 237 -19.85 3.26 4.10
N GLY A 238 -19.91 3.94 2.95
CA GLY A 238 -19.79 5.40 2.85
C GLY A 238 -18.39 5.96 3.02
N ARG A 239 -17.36 5.11 3.22
CA ARG A 239 -15.96 5.53 3.39
C ARG A 239 -15.15 5.48 2.10
N PHE A 240 -15.70 4.93 1.03
CA PHE A 240 -15.04 4.77 -0.26
C PHE A 240 -15.81 5.43 -1.38
N GLU A 241 -15.09 6.05 -2.30
CA GLU A 241 -15.60 6.30 -3.63
C GLU A 241 -15.48 5.03 -4.47
N SER A 242 -16.37 4.84 -5.44
CA SER A 242 -16.34 3.67 -6.32
C SER A 242 -15.97 4.07 -7.74
N ASP A 243 -15.01 3.37 -8.32
CA ASP A 243 -14.62 3.48 -9.73
C ASP A 243 -14.95 2.15 -10.44
N PRO A 244 -16.09 2.05 -11.14
CA PRO A 244 -16.46 0.84 -11.85
C PRO A 244 -15.67 0.70 -13.15
N ILE A 245 -15.07 -0.48 -13.35
CA ILE A 245 -14.51 -0.88 -14.65
C ILE A 245 -15.61 -1.59 -15.45
N GLU A 246 -15.96 -1.00 -16.57
CA GLU A 246 -16.85 -1.62 -17.53
C GLU A 246 -16.12 -2.69 -18.38
N PRO A 247 -16.85 -3.69 -18.89
CA PRO A 247 -16.28 -4.76 -19.72
C PRO A 247 -15.59 -4.29 -20.99
#